data_5d19ba339e6ec81d7b65db02c46949d2
#
_entry.id   5d19ba339e6ec81d7b65db02c46949d2
#
_cell.length_a   1.000
_cell.length_b   1.000
_cell.length_c   1.000
_cell.angle_alpha   90.00
_cell.angle_beta   90.00
_cell.angle_gamma   90.00
#
_symmetry.space_group_name_H-M   'P 1'
#
loop_
_entity.id
_entity.type
_entity.pdbx_description
1 polymer ?
#
loop_
_entity_poly.entity_id
_entity_poly.type
_entity_poly.pdbx_seq_one_letter_code
_entity_poly.pdbx_strand_id
1 'polypeptide(L)'
;MSAHRGADVSIGEGGRHLAAHPLRAAILGEVHARPFTAIETPRRILHFAFDTSGGRATADQAALTAFCERRGLAAPKPSDRQHRVTFGGTVMRWEQHSEFTTYTWELPSAAQPPFHPPAATLATPMAELPQPGPLLVALDVDLLPESALKTPPEKLFDRASLAVAENSDGLALFATDFQTDPGGFVRVLIVDRGLGAERAGALAQRVIELETYRTLALLGLPEAQRL
;
A
#
# COMPACT_ATOMS: atom_id res chain seq x y z
N MET A 1 -26.11 13.51 15.46
CA MET A 1 -25.26 13.07 14.33
C MET A 1 -25.20 14.23 13.33
N SER A 2 -24.17 15.06 13.41
CA SER A 2 -23.99 16.19 12.49
C SER A 2 -23.26 15.67 11.26
N ALA A 3 -23.97 15.61 10.13
CA ALA A 3 -23.35 15.28 8.86
C ALA A 3 -22.40 16.42 8.48
N HIS A 4 -21.11 16.18 8.51
CA HIS A 4 -20.13 17.06 7.90
C HIS A 4 -20.40 17.10 6.39
N ARG A 5 -21.14 18.12 5.94
CA ARG A 5 -21.22 18.43 4.50
C ARG A 5 -19.82 18.83 4.06
N GLY A 6 -19.29 18.16 3.03
CA GLY A 6 -18.05 18.59 2.40
C GLY A 6 -18.18 20.04 1.94
N ALA A 7 -17.12 20.82 2.10
CA ALA A 7 -17.13 22.21 1.70
C ALA A 7 -17.37 22.33 0.18
N ASP A 8 -18.32 23.18 -0.20
CA ASP A 8 -18.54 23.54 -1.59
C ASP A 8 -17.31 24.25 -2.17
N VAL A 9 -17.11 24.11 -3.45
CA VAL A 9 -15.98 24.74 -4.16
C VAL A 9 -16.47 26.00 -4.85
N SER A 10 -15.83 27.14 -4.57
CA SER A 10 -16.09 28.42 -5.25
C SER A 10 -15.12 28.60 -6.41
N ILE A 11 -15.62 29.03 -7.57
CA ILE A 11 -14.82 29.33 -8.77
C ILE A 11 -15.22 30.71 -9.35
N GLY A 12 -14.20 31.48 -9.76
CA GLY A 12 -14.33 32.78 -10.42
C GLY A 12 -14.59 33.96 -9.47
N GLU A 13 -14.37 35.16 -9.99
CA GLU A 13 -14.78 36.41 -9.33
C GLU A 13 -16.32 36.56 -9.39
N GLY A 14 -16.96 36.46 -8.24
CA GLY A 14 -18.42 36.39 -8.11
C GLY A 14 -18.97 35.03 -7.70
N GLY A 15 -18.09 34.05 -7.51
CA GLY A 15 -18.34 32.85 -6.69
C GLY A 15 -19.42 31.92 -7.19
N ARG A 16 -19.29 31.30 -8.38
CA ARG A 16 -20.11 30.13 -8.67
C ARG A 16 -19.77 29.01 -7.69
N HIS A 17 -20.77 28.60 -6.91
CA HIS A 17 -20.65 27.49 -5.97
C HIS A 17 -20.96 26.16 -6.69
N LEU A 18 -20.01 25.23 -6.59
CA LEU A 18 -20.20 23.84 -7.00
C LEU A 18 -20.55 23.03 -5.77
N ALA A 19 -21.72 22.40 -5.77
CA ALA A 19 -22.16 21.57 -4.67
C ALA A 19 -21.24 20.34 -4.55
N ALA A 20 -20.69 20.14 -3.33
CA ALA A 20 -19.84 19.00 -3.07
C ALA A 20 -20.64 17.69 -2.97
N HIS A 21 -20.06 16.59 -3.46
CA HIS A 21 -20.61 15.26 -3.22
C HIS A 21 -20.70 14.99 -1.70
N PRO A 22 -21.79 14.38 -1.18
CA PRO A 22 -21.95 14.14 0.27
C PRO A 22 -20.79 13.41 0.94
N LEU A 23 -20.13 12.51 0.22
CA LEU A 23 -18.98 11.74 0.73
C LEU A 23 -17.62 12.41 0.49
N ARG A 24 -17.58 13.59 -0.16
CA ARG A 24 -16.31 14.23 -0.53
C ARG A 24 -15.39 14.46 0.67
N ALA A 25 -15.93 14.97 1.77
CA ALA A 25 -15.12 15.24 2.97
C ALA A 25 -14.58 13.96 3.61
N ALA A 26 -15.38 12.89 3.64
CA ALA A 26 -14.95 11.59 4.15
C ALA A 26 -13.82 11.00 3.29
N ILE A 27 -13.98 11.03 1.95
CA ILE A 27 -12.98 10.52 1.01
C ILE A 27 -11.66 11.31 1.14
N LEU A 28 -11.73 12.64 1.15
CA LEU A 28 -10.53 13.48 1.30
C LEU A 28 -9.86 13.28 2.66
N GLY A 29 -10.64 13.12 3.72
CA GLY A 29 -10.14 12.81 5.06
C GLY A 29 -9.40 11.46 5.10
N GLU A 30 -9.92 10.45 4.42
CA GLU A 30 -9.30 9.12 4.30
C GLU A 30 -7.92 9.19 3.63
N VAL A 31 -7.81 9.94 2.54
CA VAL A 31 -6.55 10.10 1.77
C VAL A 31 -5.48 10.87 2.55
N HIS A 32 -5.87 11.85 3.37
CA HIS A 32 -4.92 12.74 4.07
C HIS A 32 -4.51 12.23 5.47
N ALA A 33 -5.16 11.22 6.00
CA ALA A 33 -4.99 10.78 7.39
C ALA A 33 -3.71 9.94 7.64
N ARG A 34 -2.89 9.67 6.61
CA ARG A 34 -1.81 8.69 6.70
C ARG A 34 -0.44 9.32 6.42
N PRO A 35 0.34 9.60 7.47
CA PRO A 35 1.71 10.03 7.29
C PRO A 35 2.55 8.88 6.73
N PHE A 36 3.34 9.17 5.70
CA PHE A 36 4.41 8.27 5.28
C PHE A 36 5.51 8.19 6.35
N THR A 37 6.24 7.09 6.36
CA THR A 37 7.43 6.92 7.20
C THR A 37 8.68 6.87 6.33
N ALA A 38 9.80 7.39 6.84
CA ALA A 38 11.07 7.28 6.16
C ALA A 38 11.46 5.81 5.95
N ILE A 39 11.94 5.46 4.76
CA ILE A 39 12.39 4.12 4.39
C ILE A 39 13.80 4.19 3.85
N GLU A 40 14.72 3.54 4.55
CA GLU A 40 16.11 3.40 4.08
C GLU A 40 16.22 2.36 2.98
N THR A 41 16.97 2.66 1.94
CA THR A 41 17.25 1.78 0.80
C THR A 41 18.52 0.95 1.05
N PRO A 42 18.57 -0.37 0.76
CA PRO A 42 17.53 -1.17 0.11
C PRO A 42 16.45 -1.66 1.08
N ARG A 43 15.23 -1.81 0.58
CA ARG A 43 14.10 -2.33 1.35
C ARG A 43 13.15 -3.11 0.45
N ARG A 44 12.62 -4.22 0.95
CA ARG A 44 11.52 -4.93 0.29
C ARG A 44 10.23 -4.72 1.06
N ILE A 45 9.15 -4.44 0.36
CA ILE A 45 7.86 -4.16 0.98
C ILE A 45 6.85 -5.14 0.41
N LEU A 46 6.20 -5.91 1.30
CA LEU A 46 5.05 -6.71 0.95
C LEU A 46 3.81 -6.01 1.48
N HIS A 47 2.84 -5.80 0.61
CA HIS A 47 1.60 -5.14 0.98
C HIS A 47 0.40 -6.00 0.61
N PHE A 48 -0.53 -6.10 1.55
CA PHE A 48 -1.78 -6.85 1.40
C PHE A 48 -2.96 -5.95 1.73
N ALA A 49 -4.01 -6.01 0.93
CA ALA A 49 -5.29 -5.42 1.24
C ALA A 49 -6.37 -6.50 1.24
N PHE A 50 -7.23 -6.50 2.25
CA PHE A 50 -8.31 -7.46 2.43
C PHE A 50 -9.64 -6.76 2.56
N ASP A 51 -10.68 -7.27 1.90
CA ASP A 51 -12.06 -6.83 2.14
C ASP A 51 -12.47 -7.20 3.56
N THR A 52 -12.64 -6.20 4.40
CA THR A 52 -13.11 -6.33 5.77
C THR A 52 -14.48 -5.70 5.99
N SER A 53 -15.23 -5.47 4.92
CA SER A 53 -16.63 -5.08 5.00
C SER A 53 -17.48 -6.10 5.76
N GLY A 54 -18.69 -5.73 6.14
CA GLY A 54 -19.59 -6.63 6.86
C GLY A 54 -19.16 -6.99 8.29
N GLY A 55 -18.40 -6.10 8.96
CA GLY A 55 -18.04 -6.26 10.38
C GLY A 55 -16.77 -7.09 10.65
N ARG A 56 -16.05 -7.51 9.61
CA ARG A 56 -14.80 -8.30 9.76
C ARG A 56 -13.64 -7.51 10.39
N ALA A 57 -13.65 -6.20 10.26
CA ALA A 57 -12.59 -5.33 10.76
C ALA A 57 -12.36 -5.46 12.29
N THR A 58 -13.39 -5.70 13.07
CA THR A 58 -13.27 -5.91 14.54
C THR A 58 -12.56 -7.23 14.85
N ALA A 59 -12.89 -8.30 14.12
CA ALA A 59 -12.26 -9.61 14.31
C ALA A 59 -10.78 -9.56 13.87
N ASP A 60 -10.47 -8.82 12.81
CA ASP A 60 -9.11 -8.58 12.34
C ASP A 60 -8.27 -7.84 13.39
N GLN A 61 -8.80 -6.76 13.96
CA GLN A 61 -8.10 -6.01 15.02
C GLN A 61 -7.86 -6.89 16.26
N ALA A 62 -8.81 -7.74 16.64
CA ALA A 62 -8.63 -8.69 17.75
C ALA A 62 -7.53 -9.72 17.45
N ALA A 63 -7.47 -10.23 16.22
CA ALA A 63 -6.41 -11.15 15.79
C ALA A 63 -5.03 -10.47 15.81
N LEU A 64 -4.93 -9.22 15.35
CA LEU A 64 -3.70 -8.44 15.44
C LEU A 64 -3.28 -8.20 16.89
N THR A 65 -4.21 -7.86 17.77
CA THR A 65 -3.97 -7.70 19.21
C THR A 65 -3.34 -8.96 19.78
N ALA A 66 -3.96 -10.12 19.55
CA ALA A 66 -3.46 -11.41 20.01
C ALA A 66 -2.08 -11.77 19.41
N PHE A 67 -1.82 -11.40 18.15
CA PHE A 67 -0.52 -11.56 17.54
C PHE A 67 0.56 -10.72 18.25
N CYS A 68 0.27 -9.44 18.51
CA CYS A 68 1.19 -8.57 19.23
C CYS A 68 1.49 -9.08 20.65
N GLU A 69 0.46 -9.47 21.39
CA GLU A 69 0.58 -9.99 22.76
C GLU A 69 1.46 -11.26 22.81
N ARG A 70 1.22 -12.23 21.89
CA ARG A 70 2.04 -13.46 21.82
C ARG A 70 3.54 -13.19 21.57
N ARG A 71 3.84 -12.05 20.93
CA ARG A 71 5.23 -11.65 20.63
C ARG A 71 5.82 -10.64 21.61
N GLY A 72 5.08 -10.25 22.63
CA GLY A 72 5.50 -9.21 23.58
C GLY A 72 5.62 -7.83 22.92
N LEU A 73 4.85 -7.56 21.87
CA LEU A 73 4.80 -6.29 21.16
C LEU A 73 3.67 -5.43 21.72
N ALA A 74 3.78 -4.11 21.57
CA ALA A 74 2.67 -3.22 21.87
C ALA A 74 1.47 -3.57 20.97
N ALA A 75 0.29 -3.74 21.56
CA ALA A 75 -0.94 -4.02 20.83
C ALA A 75 -1.68 -2.72 20.46
N PRO A 76 -2.50 -2.72 19.39
CA PRO A 76 -3.35 -1.59 19.05
C PRO A 76 -4.43 -1.40 20.13
N LYS A 77 -4.80 -0.13 20.38
CA LYS A 77 -5.97 0.18 21.20
C LYS A 77 -7.25 -0.06 20.40
N PRO A 78 -8.40 -0.31 21.06
CA PRO A 78 -9.67 -0.52 20.34
C PRO A 78 -10.10 0.63 19.43
N SER A 79 -9.66 1.86 19.74
CA SER A 79 -9.95 3.04 18.92
C SER A 79 -8.98 3.27 17.76
N ASP A 80 -7.87 2.55 17.73
CA ASP A 80 -6.83 2.79 16.74
C ASP A 80 -7.27 2.25 15.37
N ARG A 81 -7.03 3.05 14.36
CA ARG A 81 -7.25 2.72 12.95
C ARG A 81 -5.97 2.42 12.22
N GLN A 82 -4.85 2.62 12.88
CA GLN A 82 -3.52 2.32 12.38
C GLN A 82 -2.63 1.83 13.54
N HIS A 83 -1.76 0.93 13.23
CA HIS A 83 -0.81 0.40 14.20
C HIS A 83 0.51 0.04 13.53
N ARG A 84 1.62 0.38 14.18
CA ARG A 84 2.96 0.11 13.67
C ARG A 84 3.81 -0.54 14.74
N VAL A 85 4.45 -1.65 14.40
CA VAL A 85 5.42 -2.35 15.28
C VAL A 85 6.66 -2.72 14.50
N THR A 86 7.78 -2.80 15.22
CA THR A 86 9.07 -3.21 14.67
C THR A 86 9.60 -4.40 15.48
N PHE A 87 9.98 -5.47 14.82
CA PHE A 87 10.58 -6.65 15.44
C PHE A 87 11.44 -7.41 14.43
N GLY A 88 12.57 -7.94 14.88
CA GLY A 88 13.47 -8.74 14.04
C GLY A 88 13.94 -8.04 12.75
N GLY A 89 14.07 -6.72 12.76
CA GLY A 89 14.44 -5.93 11.57
C GLY A 89 13.30 -5.71 10.58
N THR A 90 12.12 -6.26 10.85
CA THR A 90 10.89 -6.07 10.05
C THR A 90 10.04 -4.98 10.70
N VAL A 91 9.44 -4.14 9.87
CA VAL A 91 8.39 -3.20 10.30
C VAL A 91 7.06 -3.71 9.76
N MET A 92 6.07 -3.83 10.62
CA MET A 92 4.69 -4.08 10.25
C MET A 92 3.87 -2.82 10.45
N ARG A 93 3.06 -2.49 9.48
CA ARG A 93 2.02 -1.46 9.56
C ARG A 93 0.67 -2.07 9.22
N TRP A 94 -0.28 -1.88 10.10
CA TRP A 94 -1.68 -2.24 9.92
C TRP A 94 -2.52 -0.98 9.84
N GLU A 95 -3.44 -0.93 8.89
CA GLU A 95 -4.33 0.21 8.71
C GLU A 95 -5.74 -0.28 8.40
N GLN A 96 -6.70 0.17 9.17
CA GLN A 96 -8.12 -0.09 9.00
C GLN A 96 -8.79 1.05 8.27
N HIS A 97 -9.37 0.74 7.13
CA HIS A 97 -10.21 1.62 6.33
C HIS A 97 -11.69 1.33 6.58
N SER A 98 -12.58 2.05 5.89
CA SER A 98 -14.03 1.80 6.00
C SER A 98 -14.45 0.43 5.48
N GLU A 99 -13.84 -0.04 4.40
CA GLU A 99 -14.26 -1.25 3.67
C GLU A 99 -13.19 -2.33 3.60
N PHE A 100 -11.95 -1.98 3.84
CA PHE A 100 -10.82 -2.89 3.76
C PHE A 100 -9.79 -2.62 4.87
N THR A 101 -8.92 -3.58 5.08
CA THR A 101 -7.79 -3.47 6.00
C THR A 101 -6.51 -3.81 5.26
N THR A 102 -5.42 -3.11 5.58
CA THR A 102 -4.12 -3.36 4.96
C THR A 102 -3.09 -3.81 5.97
N TYR A 103 -2.18 -4.67 5.51
CA TYR A 103 -0.94 -5.05 6.19
C TYR A 103 0.23 -4.74 5.27
N THR A 104 1.14 -3.91 5.72
CA THR A 104 2.37 -3.59 5.01
C THR A 104 3.56 -4.07 5.83
N TRP A 105 4.41 -4.90 5.23
CA TRP A 105 5.60 -5.47 5.82
C TRP A 105 6.84 -4.92 5.14
N GLU A 106 7.63 -4.11 5.85
CA GLU A 106 8.92 -3.63 5.39
C GLU A 106 9.99 -4.62 5.85
N LEU A 107 10.58 -5.33 4.91
CA LEU A 107 11.58 -6.36 5.16
C LEU A 107 12.97 -5.86 4.77
N PRO A 108 14.04 -6.30 5.45
CA PRO A 108 15.39 -6.11 4.93
C PRO A 108 15.49 -6.70 3.52
N SER A 109 15.97 -5.92 2.55
CA SER A 109 16.24 -6.46 1.22
C SER A 109 17.60 -7.13 1.20
N ALA A 110 17.66 -8.37 0.68
CA ALA A 110 18.93 -9.06 0.43
C ALA A 110 19.65 -8.53 -0.83
N ALA A 111 19.04 -7.58 -1.51
CA ALA A 111 19.58 -6.78 -2.59
C ALA A 111 19.92 -7.49 -3.90
N GLN A 112 19.68 -8.79 -4.12
CA GLN A 112 20.06 -9.38 -5.44
C GLN A 112 19.52 -10.79 -5.68
N PRO A 113 18.95 -11.10 -6.82
CA PRO A 113 18.33 -10.16 -7.79
C PRO A 113 17.01 -9.60 -7.26
N PRO A 114 16.45 -8.55 -7.87
CA PRO A 114 15.15 -8.01 -7.48
C PRO A 114 14.07 -9.10 -7.42
N PHE A 115 13.16 -9.01 -6.43
CA PHE A 115 12.08 -9.96 -6.19
C PHE A 115 12.55 -11.39 -5.84
N HIS A 116 13.78 -11.55 -5.39
CA HIS A 116 14.31 -12.86 -5.00
C HIS A 116 14.62 -12.91 -3.49
N PRO A 117 14.26 -14.01 -2.78
CA PRO A 117 13.38 -15.08 -3.24
C PRO A 117 11.96 -14.60 -3.54
N PRO A 118 11.15 -15.37 -4.31
CA PRO A 118 9.77 -14.98 -4.61
C PRO A 118 8.98 -14.66 -3.36
N ALA A 119 8.11 -13.62 -3.40
CA ALA A 119 7.34 -13.17 -2.23
C ALA A 119 6.54 -14.29 -1.57
N ALA A 120 5.95 -15.17 -2.36
CA ALA A 120 5.20 -16.32 -1.87
C ALA A 120 6.02 -17.32 -1.03
N THR A 121 7.36 -17.29 -1.14
CA THR A 121 8.27 -18.16 -0.37
C THR A 121 8.87 -17.47 0.84
N LEU A 122 8.66 -16.17 0.99
CA LEU A 122 9.14 -15.44 2.16
C LEU A 122 8.35 -15.86 3.39
N ALA A 123 9.07 -16.25 4.44
CA ALA A 123 8.47 -16.45 5.75
C ALA A 123 8.04 -15.09 6.31
N THR A 124 6.82 -14.66 5.98
CA THR A 124 6.25 -13.45 6.52
C THR A 124 5.38 -13.76 7.72
N PRO A 125 5.37 -12.89 8.73
CA PRO A 125 4.44 -13.02 9.86
C PRO A 125 2.96 -12.97 9.44
N MET A 126 2.64 -12.58 8.19
CA MET A 126 1.29 -12.64 7.65
C MET A 126 0.71 -14.08 7.69
N ALA A 127 1.56 -15.10 7.55
CA ALA A 127 1.16 -16.50 7.69
C ALA A 127 0.71 -16.88 9.11
N GLU A 128 1.04 -16.07 10.11
CA GLU A 128 0.66 -16.29 11.52
C GLU A 128 -0.63 -15.58 11.91
N LEU A 129 -1.15 -14.74 11.03
CA LEU A 129 -2.42 -14.04 11.21
C LEU A 129 -3.52 -14.77 10.47
N PRO A 130 -4.73 -14.87 11.05
CA PRO A 130 -5.89 -15.29 10.28
C PRO A 130 -6.11 -14.34 9.12
N GLN A 131 -6.49 -14.85 7.97
CA GLN A 131 -6.83 -13.99 6.84
C GLN A 131 -8.04 -13.12 7.18
N PRO A 132 -7.95 -11.78 7.13
CA PRO A 132 -9.02 -10.88 7.59
C PRO A 132 -10.31 -10.96 6.77
N GLY A 133 -10.18 -11.29 5.49
CA GLY A 133 -11.26 -11.38 4.53
C GLY A 133 -10.73 -11.76 3.15
N PRO A 134 -11.54 -11.69 2.09
CA PRO A 134 -11.04 -11.90 0.73
C PRO A 134 -9.86 -10.97 0.40
N LEU A 135 -8.82 -11.54 -0.20
CA LEU A 135 -7.65 -10.78 -0.64
C LEU A 135 -8.02 -9.91 -1.85
N LEU A 136 -7.75 -8.64 -1.76
CA LEU A 136 -7.95 -7.65 -2.82
C LEU A 136 -6.65 -7.34 -3.55
N VAL A 137 -5.58 -7.14 -2.80
CA VAL A 137 -4.28 -6.71 -3.31
C VAL A 137 -3.17 -7.51 -2.64
N ALA A 138 -2.21 -7.96 -3.43
CA ALA A 138 -0.92 -8.45 -2.96
C ALA A 138 0.17 -7.79 -3.81
N LEU A 139 1.00 -6.95 -3.18
CA LEU A 139 2.11 -6.25 -3.81
C LEU A 139 3.44 -6.74 -3.27
N ASP A 140 4.40 -6.83 -4.17
CA ASP A 140 5.82 -7.03 -3.86
C ASP A 140 6.60 -5.84 -4.42
N VAL A 141 7.00 -4.94 -3.56
CA VAL A 141 7.76 -3.73 -3.93
C VAL A 141 9.21 -3.92 -3.52
N ASP A 142 10.12 -3.85 -4.49
CA ASP A 142 11.55 -3.86 -4.23
C ASP A 142 12.11 -2.44 -4.44
N LEU A 143 12.56 -1.82 -3.36
CA LEU A 143 13.15 -0.50 -3.33
C LEU A 143 14.66 -0.64 -3.22
N LEU A 144 15.38 -0.37 -4.32
CA LEU A 144 16.80 -0.61 -4.45
C LEU A 144 17.57 0.66 -4.83
N PRO A 145 18.82 0.84 -4.35
CA PRO A 145 19.68 1.86 -4.90
C PRO A 145 20.09 1.48 -6.34
N GLU A 146 20.26 2.47 -7.23
CA GLU A 146 20.63 2.22 -8.63
C GLU A 146 21.89 1.35 -8.77
N SER A 147 22.85 1.53 -7.87
CA SER A 147 24.09 0.71 -7.85
C SER A 147 23.83 -0.79 -7.62
N ALA A 148 22.71 -1.15 -7.00
CA ALA A 148 22.33 -2.54 -6.75
C ALA A 148 21.57 -3.16 -7.93
N LEU A 149 21.01 -2.39 -8.84
CA LEU A 149 20.27 -2.89 -9.99
C LEU A 149 21.22 -3.45 -11.05
N LYS A 150 21.34 -4.79 -11.13
CA LYS A 150 22.17 -5.49 -12.12
C LYS A 150 21.36 -6.00 -13.32
N THR A 151 20.06 -6.08 -13.18
CA THR A 151 19.15 -6.60 -14.21
C THR A 151 18.21 -5.47 -14.65
N PRO A 152 18.19 -5.09 -15.92
CA PRO A 152 17.32 -4.02 -16.39
C PRO A 152 15.84 -4.43 -16.33
N PRO A 153 14.90 -3.47 -16.14
CA PRO A 153 13.47 -3.75 -15.98
C PRO A 153 12.88 -4.65 -17.07
N GLU A 154 13.30 -4.50 -18.30
CA GLU A 154 12.83 -5.29 -19.47
C GLU A 154 13.11 -6.80 -19.37
N LYS A 155 13.95 -7.20 -18.42
CA LYS A 155 14.23 -8.61 -18.11
C LYS A 155 13.54 -9.11 -16.85
N LEU A 156 12.96 -8.21 -16.07
CA LEU A 156 12.27 -8.51 -14.81
C LEU A 156 10.76 -8.65 -15.02
N PHE A 157 10.22 -7.99 -16.03
CA PHE A 157 8.80 -7.82 -16.28
C PHE A 157 8.41 -8.27 -17.70
N ASP A 158 7.11 -8.51 -17.91
CA ASP A 158 6.57 -8.76 -19.25
C ASP A 158 6.68 -7.49 -20.10
N ARG A 159 7.42 -7.60 -21.19
CA ARG A 159 7.70 -6.46 -22.08
C ARG A 159 6.45 -5.90 -22.76
N ALA A 160 5.40 -6.71 -22.95
CA ALA A 160 4.18 -6.28 -23.61
C ALA A 160 3.35 -5.31 -22.74
N SER A 161 3.48 -5.43 -21.42
CA SER A 161 2.74 -4.61 -20.43
C SER A 161 3.65 -3.75 -19.56
N LEU A 162 4.97 -3.79 -19.79
CA LEU A 162 5.94 -3.03 -19.01
C LEU A 162 5.65 -1.52 -19.06
N ALA A 163 5.44 -0.93 -17.91
CA ALA A 163 5.40 0.50 -17.68
C ALA A 163 6.66 0.93 -16.92
N VAL A 164 7.38 1.91 -17.45
CA VAL A 164 8.53 2.54 -16.80
C VAL A 164 8.28 4.04 -16.73
N ALA A 165 8.50 4.62 -15.57
CA ALA A 165 8.37 6.06 -15.35
C ALA A 165 9.50 6.56 -14.46
N GLU A 166 9.84 7.84 -14.63
CA GLU A 166 10.75 8.56 -13.74
C GLU A 166 9.98 9.67 -13.03
N ASN A 167 10.41 10.01 -11.81
CA ASN A 167 9.87 11.19 -11.16
C ASN A 167 10.46 12.47 -11.79
N SER A 168 9.82 13.61 -11.54
CA SER A 168 10.11 14.87 -12.24
C SER A 168 11.55 15.36 -12.10
N ASP A 169 12.28 14.97 -11.06
CA ASP A 169 13.67 15.33 -10.83
C ASP A 169 14.68 14.22 -11.18
N GLY A 170 14.19 13.09 -11.73
CA GLY A 170 15.04 11.97 -12.16
C GLY A 170 15.67 11.16 -11.03
N LEU A 171 15.31 11.43 -9.76
CA LEU A 171 15.88 10.76 -8.59
C LEU A 171 15.27 9.39 -8.29
N ALA A 172 14.21 9.03 -9.00
CA ALA A 172 13.61 7.69 -8.91
C ALA A 172 13.14 7.20 -10.27
N LEU A 173 13.33 5.90 -10.51
CA LEU A 173 12.71 5.17 -11.61
C LEU A 173 11.74 4.13 -11.04
N PHE A 174 10.59 3.99 -11.69
CA PHE A 174 9.56 2.98 -11.38
C PHE A 174 9.42 2.03 -12.54
N ALA A 175 9.21 0.76 -12.24
CA ALA A 175 8.87 -0.21 -13.26
C ALA A 175 7.88 -1.24 -12.70
N THR A 176 6.87 -1.56 -13.50
CA THR A 176 5.89 -2.62 -13.24
C THR A 176 5.28 -3.07 -14.56
N ASP A 177 4.74 -4.27 -14.61
CA ASP A 177 3.95 -4.76 -15.73
C ASP A 177 2.46 -4.94 -15.38
N PHE A 178 2.09 -4.60 -14.13
CA PHE A 178 0.73 -4.79 -13.58
C PHE A 178 0.23 -6.24 -13.65
N GLN A 179 1.11 -7.20 -13.94
CA GLN A 179 0.80 -8.62 -13.95
C GLN A 179 1.14 -9.26 -12.61
N THR A 180 0.38 -10.27 -12.25
CA THR A 180 0.74 -11.09 -11.08
C THR A 180 1.84 -12.08 -11.44
N ASP A 181 2.78 -12.24 -10.53
CA ASP A 181 3.73 -13.35 -10.59
C ASP A 181 3.04 -14.70 -10.30
N PRO A 182 3.73 -15.85 -10.45
CA PRO A 182 3.14 -17.15 -10.11
C PRO A 182 2.68 -17.31 -8.66
N GLY A 183 3.14 -16.44 -7.76
CA GLY A 183 2.70 -16.37 -6.36
C GLY A 183 1.48 -15.48 -6.13
N GLY A 184 0.98 -14.82 -7.17
CA GLY A 184 -0.17 -13.91 -7.11
C GLY A 184 0.16 -12.47 -6.71
N PHE A 185 1.42 -12.07 -6.71
CA PHE A 185 1.84 -10.71 -6.37
C PHE A 185 2.04 -9.85 -7.62
N VAL A 186 1.49 -8.66 -7.62
CA VAL A 186 1.91 -7.60 -8.55
C VAL A 186 3.25 -7.07 -8.07
N ARG A 187 4.23 -6.98 -8.98
CA ARG A 187 5.59 -6.56 -8.64
C ARG A 187 5.82 -5.12 -9.07
N VAL A 188 6.47 -4.35 -8.20
CA VAL A 188 6.87 -2.97 -8.48
C VAL A 188 8.34 -2.78 -8.09
N LEU A 189 9.14 -2.36 -9.03
CA LEU A 189 10.53 -1.97 -8.79
C LEU A 189 10.59 -0.44 -8.61
N ILE A 190 11.24 0.01 -7.54
CA ILE A 190 11.59 1.40 -7.32
C ILE A 190 13.11 1.48 -7.25
N VAL A 191 13.71 2.22 -8.17
CA VAL A 191 15.15 2.47 -8.18
C VAL A 191 15.42 3.84 -7.59
N ASP A 192 16.14 3.85 -6.47
CA ASP A 192 16.57 5.07 -5.78
C ASP A 192 17.89 5.57 -6.37
N ARG A 193 17.87 6.78 -6.91
CA ARG A 193 19.00 7.51 -7.50
C ARG A 193 19.45 8.67 -6.62
N GLY A 194 19.05 8.68 -5.34
CA GLY A 194 19.39 9.75 -4.39
C GLY A 194 18.18 10.45 -3.77
N LEU A 195 17.08 9.74 -3.59
CA LEU A 195 15.84 10.28 -2.99
C LEU A 195 16.01 10.73 -1.54
N GLY A 196 16.80 9.98 -0.76
CA GLY A 196 16.77 10.05 0.70
C GLY A 196 15.53 9.35 1.31
N ALA A 197 15.66 8.94 2.56
CA ALA A 197 14.70 8.04 3.20
C ALA A 197 13.25 8.56 3.27
N GLU A 198 13.07 9.86 3.54
CA GLU A 198 11.73 10.46 3.61
C GLU A 198 11.00 10.43 2.28
N ARG A 199 11.69 10.81 1.20
CA ARG A 199 11.11 10.80 -0.16
C ARG A 199 10.89 9.38 -0.67
N ALA A 200 11.80 8.46 -0.35
CA ALA A 200 11.66 7.05 -0.68
C ALA A 200 10.42 6.44 0.01
N GLY A 201 10.21 6.75 1.29
CA GLY A 201 9.01 6.32 2.02
C GLY A 201 7.72 6.93 1.47
N ALA A 202 7.72 8.24 1.18
CA ALA A 202 6.57 8.92 0.58
C ALA A 202 6.20 8.32 -0.79
N LEU A 203 7.20 7.96 -1.57
CA LEU A 203 7.05 7.41 -2.89
C LEU A 203 6.50 5.98 -2.85
N ALA A 204 7.10 5.12 -2.01
CA ALA A 204 6.60 3.76 -1.79
C ALA A 204 5.13 3.77 -1.32
N GLN A 205 4.79 4.65 -0.39
CA GLN A 205 3.41 4.82 0.08
C GLN A 205 2.46 5.18 -1.07
N ARG A 206 2.81 6.14 -1.93
CA ARG A 206 1.97 6.54 -3.07
C ARG A 206 1.77 5.41 -4.08
N VAL A 207 2.81 4.63 -4.35
CA VAL A 207 2.71 3.48 -5.26
C VAL A 207 1.75 2.42 -4.70
N ILE A 208 1.87 2.12 -3.41
CA ILE A 208 0.99 1.19 -2.71
C ILE A 208 -0.47 1.68 -2.73
N GLU A 209 -0.70 2.93 -2.41
CA GLU A 209 -2.03 3.54 -2.42
C GLU A 209 -2.63 3.53 -3.83
N LEU A 210 -1.86 3.92 -4.84
CA LEU A 210 -2.31 3.94 -6.23
C LEU A 210 -2.79 2.54 -6.67
N GLU A 211 -2.02 1.51 -6.41
CA GLU A 211 -2.38 0.14 -6.80
C GLU A 211 -3.58 -0.38 -6.01
N THR A 212 -3.65 -0.07 -4.72
CA THR A 212 -4.78 -0.46 -3.88
C THR A 212 -6.08 0.18 -4.35
N TYR A 213 -6.09 1.51 -4.55
CA TYR A 213 -7.29 2.21 -4.99
C TYR A 213 -7.66 1.90 -6.45
N ARG A 214 -6.67 1.66 -7.33
CA ARG A 214 -6.93 1.17 -8.69
C ARG A 214 -7.70 -0.15 -8.66
N THR A 215 -7.25 -1.09 -7.85
CA THR A 215 -7.90 -2.41 -7.72
C THR A 215 -9.32 -2.28 -7.15
N LEU A 216 -9.49 -1.47 -6.10
CA LEU A 216 -10.82 -1.20 -5.52
C LEU A 216 -11.77 -0.55 -6.52
N ALA A 217 -11.29 0.41 -7.31
CA ALA A 217 -12.11 1.07 -8.33
C ALA A 217 -12.59 0.06 -9.41
N LEU A 218 -11.73 -0.88 -9.80
CA LEU A 218 -12.06 -1.91 -10.78
C LEU A 218 -13.09 -2.92 -10.27
N LEU A 219 -13.20 -3.15 -8.95
CA LEU A 219 -14.23 -4.01 -8.38
C LEU A 219 -15.66 -3.48 -8.62
N GLY A 220 -15.83 -2.16 -8.76
CA GLY A 220 -17.13 -1.55 -9.07
C GLY A 220 -17.56 -1.67 -10.53
N LEU A 221 -16.67 -2.02 -11.47
CA LEU A 221 -16.97 -2.08 -12.89
C LEU A 221 -18.11 -3.05 -13.28
N PRO A 222 -18.18 -4.29 -12.75
CA PRO A 222 -19.24 -5.21 -13.11
C PRO A 222 -20.63 -4.70 -12.72
N GLU A 223 -20.77 -3.96 -11.63
CA GLU A 223 -22.03 -3.34 -11.23
C GLU A 223 -22.37 -2.13 -12.11
N ALA A 224 -21.39 -1.29 -12.41
CA ALA A 224 -21.57 -0.13 -13.30
C ALA A 224 -21.94 -0.54 -14.72
N GLN A 225 -21.52 -1.72 -15.20
CA GLN A 225 -21.88 -2.23 -16.52
C GLN A 225 -23.29 -2.86 -16.60
N ARG A 226 -23.96 -3.08 -15.46
CA ARG A 226 -25.33 -3.62 -15.37
C ARG A 226 -26.40 -2.53 -15.36
N LEU A 227 -26.00 -1.26 -15.21
CA LEU A 227 -26.87 -0.08 -15.25
C LEU A 227 -26.99 0.46 -16.67
#